data_2d573e313e297f3ef035347c97a779e4
#
_entry.id   2d573e313e297f3ef035347c97a779e4
#
_cell.length_a   1.000
_cell.length_b   1.000
_cell.length_c   1.000
_cell.angle_alpha   90.00
_cell.angle_beta   90.00
_cell.angle_gamma   90.00
#
_symmetry.space_group_name_H-M   'P 1'
#
loop_
_entity.id
_entity.type
_entity.pdbx_description
1 polymer ?
#
loop_
_entity_poly.entity_id
_entity_poly.type
_entity_poly.pdbx_seq_one_letter_code
_entity_poly.pdbx_strand_id
1 'polypeptide(L)'
;MNPMMFLLRMLMRQKGGGAMDPLHVSMTGVRMGERFLQIGCYDTSLLAGLAAKVGLSGTAAVAALDADDAKRARAAGSKVGALIEIYDIERGRAWPIEDGQFDMIVVDDTTEGFAGLDADARQSCLRNALRAVRPGGRIEIVARLKSEAPAYDPLSELSAAGFKPVRVLAERDRFRFLEGLRAAS
;
A
#
# COMPACT_ATOMS: atom_id res chain seq x y z
N MET A 1 -4.98 14.23 38.45
CA MET A 1 -4.52 13.65 37.18
C MET A 1 -3.05 13.99 37.05
N ASN A 2 -2.16 12.98 37.09
CA ASN A 2 -0.72 13.17 37.29
C ASN A 2 -0.08 13.68 35.97
N PRO A 3 0.53 14.89 35.95
CA PRO A 3 1.11 15.47 34.72
C PRO A 3 2.25 14.63 34.13
N MET A 4 2.93 13.85 34.97
CA MET A 4 4.00 12.95 34.54
C MET A 4 3.49 11.78 33.69
N MET A 5 2.29 11.26 33.98
CA MET A 5 1.62 10.23 33.15
C MET A 5 1.17 10.78 31.78
N PHE A 6 0.79 12.05 31.73
CA PHE A 6 0.43 12.71 30.48
C PHE A 6 1.66 12.91 29.58
N LEU A 7 2.78 13.35 30.17
CA LEU A 7 4.06 13.50 29.46
C LEU A 7 4.61 12.16 28.94
N LEU A 8 4.50 11.10 29.78
CA LEU A 8 4.92 9.75 29.39
C LEU A 8 4.06 9.18 28.25
N ARG A 9 2.74 9.45 28.25
CA ARG A 9 1.84 9.10 27.15
C ARG A 9 2.16 9.87 25.88
N MET A 10 2.53 11.16 26.00
CA MET A 10 2.92 11.99 24.86
C MET A 10 4.27 11.55 24.26
N LEU A 11 5.24 11.18 25.09
CA LEU A 11 6.52 10.60 24.68
C LEU A 11 6.39 9.20 24.06
N MET A 12 5.46 8.35 24.57
CA MET A 12 5.17 7.05 23.97
C MET A 12 4.41 7.18 22.64
N ARG A 13 3.64 8.27 22.45
CA ARG A 13 2.93 8.55 21.19
C ARG A 13 3.88 9.04 20.08
N GLN A 14 5.05 9.61 20.44
CA GLN A 14 6.08 10.00 19.46
C GLN A 14 6.97 8.83 19.00
N LYS A 15 6.90 7.67 19.63
CA LYS A 15 7.62 6.44 19.18
C LYS A 15 6.89 5.65 18.10
N GLY A 16 5.77 6.13 17.58
CA GLY A 16 5.02 5.50 16.47
C GLY A 16 5.55 5.80 15.06
N GLY A 17 6.64 6.56 14.91
CA GLY A 17 7.25 6.90 13.61
C GLY A 17 8.52 6.11 13.30
N GLY A 18 8.68 4.90 13.85
CA GLY A 18 9.78 4.00 13.49
C GLY A 18 9.67 3.56 12.03
N ALA A 19 10.81 3.38 11.36
CA ALA A 19 10.84 2.74 10.04
C ALA A 19 10.08 1.41 10.14
N MET A 20 9.27 1.08 9.10
CA MET A 20 8.65 -0.24 9.03
C MET A 20 9.75 -1.31 9.09
N ASP A 21 9.51 -2.38 9.85
CA ASP A 21 10.46 -3.48 9.97
C ASP A 21 10.88 -3.94 8.55
N PRO A 22 12.19 -3.99 8.24
CA PRO A 22 12.68 -4.46 6.94
C PRO A 22 12.12 -5.82 6.52
N LEU A 23 11.74 -6.65 7.50
CA LEU A 23 11.10 -7.92 7.24
C LEU A 23 9.70 -7.75 6.67
N HIS A 24 8.88 -6.82 7.20
CA HIS A 24 7.56 -6.52 6.64
C HIS A 24 7.67 -6.00 5.20
N VAL A 25 8.65 -5.11 4.93
CA VAL A 25 8.95 -4.67 3.56
C VAL A 25 9.35 -5.85 2.66
N SER A 26 10.12 -6.81 3.20
CA SER A 26 10.51 -8.01 2.44
C SER A 26 9.34 -8.94 2.16
N MET A 27 8.38 -9.03 3.07
CA MET A 27 7.18 -9.86 2.93
C MET A 27 6.24 -9.38 1.81
N THR A 28 6.29 -8.10 1.42
CA THR A 28 5.54 -7.61 0.25
C THR A 28 6.02 -8.25 -1.06
N GLY A 29 7.16 -8.90 -1.08
CA GLY A 29 7.70 -9.51 -2.30
C GLY A 29 8.21 -8.51 -3.36
N VAL A 30 8.16 -7.19 -3.13
CA VAL A 30 8.76 -6.19 -4.04
C VAL A 30 10.25 -6.45 -4.21
N ARG A 31 10.75 -6.38 -5.43
CA ARG A 31 12.14 -6.71 -5.79
C ARG A 31 12.89 -5.49 -6.30
N MET A 32 14.20 -5.54 -6.20
CA MET A 32 15.10 -4.55 -6.81
C MET A 32 14.82 -4.46 -8.32
N GLY A 33 14.73 -3.23 -8.83
CA GLY A 33 14.50 -2.96 -10.25
C GLY A 33 13.02 -3.05 -10.69
N GLU A 34 12.11 -3.51 -9.85
CA GLU A 34 10.67 -3.52 -10.19
C GLU A 34 10.10 -2.10 -10.23
N ARG A 35 9.08 -1.92 -11.05
CA ARG A 35 8.22 -0.74 -11.07
C ARG A 35 7.03 -1.05 -10.18
N PHE A 36 6.91 -0.39 -9.03
CA PHE A 36 5.75 -0.59 -8.17
C PHE A 36 4.91 0.68 -8.03
N LEU A 37 3.62 0.48 -7.86
CA LEU A 37 2.65 1.52 -7.52
C LEU A 37 2.04 1.21 -6.14
N GLN A 38 2.11 2.15 -5.21
CA GLN A 38 1.39 2.05 -3.95
C GLN A 38 0.06 2.80 -4.03
N ILE A 39 -1.04 2.17 -3.60
CA ILE A 39 -2.35 2.80 -3.47
C ILE A 39 -2.49 3.34 -2.06
N GLY A 40 -2.70 4.65 -1.93
CA GLY A 40 -2.70 5.36 -0.66
C GLY A 40 -1.29 5.48 -0.07
N CYS A 41 -1.14 6.37 0.90
CA CYS A 41 0.11 6.53 1.64
C CYS A 41 -0.22 6.88 3.09
N TYR A 42 -0.73 5.91 3.82
CA TYR A 42 -1.09 6.08 5.24
C TYR A 42 0.11 5.87 6.14
N ASP A 43 1.01 4.93 5.80
CA ASP A 43 2.29 4.69 6.46
C ASP A 43 3.47 5.08 5.57
N THR A 44 4.09 6.23 5.88
CA THR A 44 5.28 6.71 5.15
C THR A 44 6.47 5.75 5.26
N SER A 45 6.54 4.92 6.30
CA SER A 45 7.63 3.95 6.46
C SER A 45 7.50 2.78 5.51
N LEU A 46 6.28 2.34 5.18
CA LEU A 46 6.05 1.31 4.16
C LEU A 46 6.57 1.79 2.81
N LEU A 47 6.10 2.96 2.35
CA LEU A 47 6.52 3.52 1.07
C LEU A 47 8.03 3.77 1.00
N ALA A 48 8.62 4.36 2.05
CA ALA A 48 10.06 4.61 2.12
C ALA A 48 10.87 3.30 2.03
N GLY A 49 10.44 2.26 2.74
CA GLY A 49 11.08 0.94 2.70
C GLY A 49 11.00 0.29 1.31
N LEU A 50 9.83 0.36 0.66
CA LEU A 50 9.63 -0.16 -0.69
C LEU A 50 10.46 0.61 -1.72
N ALA A 51 10.46 1.94 -1.66
CA ALA A 51 11.25 2.79 -2.55
C ALA A 51 12.76 2.53 -2.42
N ALA A 52 13.24 2.38 -1.18
CA ALA A 52 14.65 2.00 -0.95
C ALA A 52 14.96 0.61 -1.51
N LYS A 53 14.02 -0.34 -1.44
CA LYS A 53 14.21 -1.72 -1.90
C LYS A 53 14.28 -1.84 -3.42
N VAL A 54 13.45 -1.11 -4.17
CA VAL A 54 13.53 -1.15 -5.65
C VAL A 54 14.78 -0.46 -6.17
N GLY A 55 15.32 0.49 -5.42
CA GLY A 55 16.57 1.17 -5.76
C GLY A 55 16.46 2.05 -7.01
N LEU A 56 17.64 2.48 -7.52
CA LEU A 56 17.73 3.41 -8.65
C LEU A 56 17.32 2.82 -10.00
N SER A 57 17.31 1.50 -10.12
CA SER A 57 16.90 0.80 -11.36
C SER A 57 15.41 0.53 -11.45
N GLY A 58 14.68 0.71 -10.34
CA GLY A 58 13.24 0.55 -10.28
C GLY A 58 12.49 1.88 -10.32
N THR A 59 11.18 1.81 -10.27
CA THR A 59 10.29 2.96 -10.15
C THR A 59 9.41 2.81 -8.91
N ALA A 60 9.33 3.87 -8.12
CA ALA A 60 8.40 3.99 -7.01
C ALA A 60 7.33 5.01 -7.35
N ALA A 61 6.07 4.62 -7.29
CA ALA A 61 4.94 5.50 -7.57
C ALA A 61 3.83 5.38 -6.51
N VAL A 62 3.01 6.41 -6.40
CA VAL A 62 1.83 6.44 -5.51
C VAL A 62 0.60 6.91 -6.27
N ALA A 63 -0.47 6.14 -6.17
CA ALA A 63 -1.83 6.57 -6.48
C ALA A 63 -2.38 7.25 -5.22
N ALA A 64 -2.32 8.58 -5.20
CA ALA A 64 -2.75 9.40 -4.07
C ALA A 64 -4.27 9.56 -4.10
N LEU A 65 -4.95 9.07 -3.06
CA LEU A 65 -6.40 9.14 -2.93
C LEU A 65 -6.89 10.51 -2.43
N ASP A 66 -5.97 11.29 -1.87
CA ASP A 66 -6.16 12.67 -1.42
C ASP A 66 -4.85 13.46 -1.37
N ALA A 67 -4.95 14.76 -1.07
CA ALA A 67 -3.80 15.65 -0.99
C ALA A 67 -2.81 15.28 0.14
N ASP A 68 -3.30 14.68 1.22
CA ASP A 68 -2.46 14.24 2.34
C ASP A 68 -1.64 13.01 1.97
N ASP A 69 -2.17 12.10 1.16
CA ASP A 69 -1.41 11.00 0.57
C ASP A 69 -0.23 11.52 -0.26
N ALA A 70 -0.48 12.49 -1.15
CA ALA A 70 0.56 13.09 -1.98
C ALA A 70 1.65 13.77 -1.13
N LYS A 71 1.26 14.45 -0.06
CA LYS A 71 2.19 15.08 0.89
C LYS A 71 3.04 14.03 1.63
N ARG A 72 2.41 12.98 2.13
CA ARG A 72 3.09 11.87 2.81
C ARG A 72 4.05 11.14 1.88
N ALA A 73 3.64 10.92 0.62
CA ALA A 73 4.49 10.29 -0.40
C ALA A 73 5.77 11.10 -0.68
N ARG A 74 5.66 12.43 -0.82
CA ARG A 74 6.84 13.32 -0.98
C ARG A 74 7.77 13.23 0.24
N ALA A 75 7.21 13.23 1.44
CA ALA A 75 7.99 13.11 2.67
C ALA A 75 8.71 11.75 2.77
N ALA A 76 8.04 10.65 2.37
CA ALA A 76 8.64 9.32 2.33
C ALA A 76 9.82 9.26 1.35
N GLY A 77 9.66 9.80 0.14
CA GLY A 77 10.72 9.87 -0.86
C GLY A 77 11.92 10.68 -0.36
N SER A 78 11.68 11.87 0.20
CA SER A 78 12.73 12.72 0.75
C SER A 78 13.53 12.03 1.85
N LYS A 79 12.88 11.22 2.68
CA LYS A 79 13.51 10.50 3.79
C LYS A 79 14.58 9.49 3.33
N VAL A 80 14.38 8.88 2.17
CA VAL A 80 15.27 7.84 1.62
C VAL A 80 16.02 8.28 0.37
N GLY A 81 15.88 9.54 -0.04
CA GLY A 81 16.53 10.07 -1.24
C GLY A 81 16.00 9.45 -2.53
N ALA A 82 14.75 8.97 -2.54
CA ALA A 82 14.11 8.37 -3.71
C ALA A 82 13.13 9.36 -4.36
N LEU A 83 13.08 9.36 -5.69
CA LEU A 83 12.04 10.04 -6.44
C LEU A 83 10.76 9.17 -6.41
N ILE A 84 9.66 9.74 -5.97
CA ILE A 84 8.33 9.12 -5.99
C ILE A 84 7.48 9.80 -7.05
N GLU A 85 7.01 9.05 -8.02
CA GLU A 85 6.01 9.52 -8.97
C GLU A 85 4.64 9.57 -8.28
N ILE A 86 3.90 10.66 -8.42
CA ILE A 86 2.61 10.82 -7.74
C ILE A 86 1.53 11.03 -8.78
N TYR A 87 0.53 10.15 -8.74
CA TYR A 87 -0.68 10.22 -9.54
C TYR A 87 -1.84 10.64 -8.64
N ASP A 88 -2.38 11.83 -8.83
CA ASP A 88 -3.59 12.28 -8.16
C ASP A 88 -4.80 11.53 -8.75
N ILE A 89 -5.49 10.79 -7.89
CA ILE A 89 -6.57 9.88 -8.30
C ILE A 89 -7.93 10.49 -7.94
N GLU A 90 -8.78 10.60 -8.93
CA GLU A 90 -10.19 10.92 -8.71
C GLU A 90 -11.00 9.63 -8.46
N ARG A 91 -11.79 9.63 -7.40
CA ARG A 91 -12.66 8.48 -7.06
C ARG A 91 -13.63 8.17 -8.20
N GLY A 92 -13.77 6.90 -8.51
CA GLY A 92 -14.70 6.42 -9.54
C GLY A 92 -14.29 6.70 -10.98
N ARG A 93 -13.11 7.30 -11.21
CA ARG A 93 -12.58 7.56 -12.56
C ARG A 93 -11.44 6.63 -12.94
N ALA A 94 -11.17 6.54 -14.24
CA ALA A 94 -9.97 5.89 -14.74
C ALA A 94 -8.73 6.68 -14.30
N TRP A 95 -7.71 5.95 -13.86
CA TRP A 95 -6.45 6.56 -13.44
C TRP A 95 -5.64 7.05 -14.65
N PRO A 96 -4.88 8.15 -14.51
CA PRO A 96 -3.97 8.65 -15.55
C PRO A 96 -2.69 7.79 -15.60
N ILE A 97 -2.85 6.47 -15.68
CA ILE A 97 -1.80 5.45 -15.63
C ILE A 97 -2.01 4.54 -16.83
N GLU A 98 -0.92 4.23 -17.53
CA GLU A 98 -0.95 3.34 -18.69
C GLU A 98 -1.22 1.88 -18.28
N ASP A 99 -1.82 1.12 -19.19
CA ASP A 99 -2.10 -0.29 -18.98
C ASP A 99 -0.78 -1.08 -18.89
N GLY A 100 -0.65 -1.87 -17.83
CA GLY A 100 0.53 -2.72 -17.65
C GLY A 100 1.82 -1.97 -17.29
N GLN A 101 1.71 -0.73 -16.83
CA GLN A 101 2.87 0.11 -16.50
C GLN A 101 3.70 -0.43 -15.33
N PHE A 102 3.10 -1.14 -14.39
CA PHE A 102 3.75 -1.59 -13.16
C PHE A 102 3.89 -3.11 -13.09
N ASP A 103 4.97 -3.57 -12.46
CA ASP A 103 5.22 -4.98 -12.19
C ASP A 103 4.43 -5.45 -10.96
N MET A 104 4.23 -4.53 -10.01
CA MET A 104 3.57 -4.80 -8.74
C MET A 104 2.77 -3.60 -8.25
N ILE A 105 1.62 -3.90 -7.64
CA ILE A 105 0.80 -2.93 -6.91
C ILE A 105 0.85 -3.28 -5.41
N VAL A 106 0.97 -2.29 -4.55
CA VAL A 106 0.87 -2.45 -3.09
C VAL A 106 -0.26 -1.57 -2.57
N VAL A 107 -1.23 -2.13 -1.88
CA VAL A 107 -2.27 -1.37 -1.19
C VAL A 107 -1.84 -1.14 0.25
N ASP A 108 -1.70 0.11 0.66
CA ASP A 108 -1.44 0.47 2.05
C ASP A 108 -2.75 0.51 2.85
N ASP A 109 -3.04 -0.56 3.55
CA ASP A 109 -4.16 -0.65 4.51
C ASP A 109 -3.66 -0.85 5.95
N THR A 110 -2.43 -0.41 6.22
CA THR A 110 -1.77 -0.54 7.53
C THR A 110 -2.46 0.25 8.64
N THR A 111 -3.22 1.28 8.29
CA THR A 111 -4.01 2.12 9.21
C THR A 111 -5.50 2.06 8.91
N GLU A 112 -5.93 1.09 8.07
CA GLU A 112 -7.33 0.91 7.65
C GLU A 112 -7.89 2.04 6.79
N GLY A 113 -7.04 2.80 6.15
CA GLY A 113 -7.47 3.89 5.29
C GLY A 113 -8.14 3.39 4.02
N PHE A 114 -7.64 2.30 3.42
CA PHE A 114 -8.29 1.65 2.28
C PHE A 114 -9.57 0.92 2.69
N ALA A 115 -9.58 0.22 3.83
CA ALA A 115 -10.77 -0.41 4.41
C ALA A 115 -11.87 0.60 4.72
N GLY A 116 -11.53 1.83 5.07
CA GLY A 116 -12.47 2.92 5.35
C GLY A 116 -13.14 3.54 4.12
N LEU A 117 -12.70 3.22 2.90
CA LEU A 117 -13.40 3.60 1.68
C LEU A 117 -14.73 2.84 1.57
N ASP A 118 -15.70 3.43 0.87
CA ASP A 118 -16.90 2.67 0.49
C ASP A 118 -16.57 1.55 -0.51
N ALA A 119 -17.45 0.56 -0.63
CA ALA A 119 -17.22 -0.63 -1.44
C ALA A 119 -16.99 -0.29 -2.93
N ASP A 120 -17.74 0.68 -3.47
CA ASP A 120 -17.63 1.09 -4.88
C ASP A 120 -16.29 1.77 -5.14
N ALA A 121 -15.82 2.60 -4.22
CA ALA A 121 -14.51 3.25 -4.30
C ALA A 121 -13.37 2.21 -4.23
N ARG A 122 -13.44 1.24 -3.31
CA ARG A 122 -12.45 0.14 -3.25
C ARG A 122 -12.43 -0.66 -4.54
N GLN A 123 -13.61 -1.08 -5.03
CA GLN A 123 -13.71 -1.85 -6.27
C GLN A 123 -13.22 -1.05 -7.50
N SER A 124 -13.49 0.26 -7.55
CA SER A 124 -12.95 1.12 -8.60
C SER A 124 -11.42 1.17 -8.54
N CYS A 125 -10.84 1.34 -7.35
CA CYS A 125 -9.39 1.31 -7.15
C CYS A 125 -8.79 -0.03 -7.60
N LEU A 126 -9.37 -1.17 -7.20
CA LEU A 126 -8.86 -2.50 -7.55
C LEU A 126 -8.96 -2.81 -9.05
N ARG A 127 -10.03 -2.37 -9.73
CA ARG A 127 -10.13 -2.49 -11.20
C ARG A 127 -9.08 -1.64 -11.92
N ASN A 128 -8.85 -0.41 -11.47
CA ASN A 128 -7.77 0.43 -12.01
C ASN A 128 -6.39 -0.19 -11.74
N ALA A 129 -6.19 -0.77 -10.56
CA ALA A 129 -4.96 -1.50 -10.22
C ALA A 129 -4.75 -2.71 -11.14
N LEU A 130 -5.81 -3.49 -11.43
CA LEU A 130 -5.73 -4.61 -12.38
C LEU A 130 -5.29 -4.15 -13.77
N ARG A 131 -5.77 -2.99 -14.22
CA ARG A 131 -5.36 -2.41 -15.50
C ARG A 131 -3.91 -1.93 -15.46
N ALA A 132 -3.50 -1.27 -14.38
CA ALA A 132 -2.17 -0.67 -14.24
C ALA A 132 -1.05 -1.70 -14.04
N VAL A 133 -1.32 -2.85 -13.40
CA VAL A 133 -0.33 -3.93 -13.25
C VAL A 133 -0.22 -4.72 -14.57
N ARG A 134 1.00 -5.09 -14.96
CA ARG A 134 1.22 -5.85 -16.21
C ARG A 134 0.61 -7.26 -16.15
N PRO A 135 0.32 -7.89 -17.30
CA PRO A 135 0.02 -9.31 -17.33
C PRO A 135 1.11 -10.15 -16.62
N GLY A 136 0.71 -11.10 -15.79
CA GLY A 136 1.60 -11.86 -14.92
C GLY A 136 2.18 -11.08 -13.72
N GLY A 137 1.80 -9.82 -13.56
CA GLY A 137 2.12 -9.03 -12.37
C GLY A 137 1.17 -9.33 -11.21
N ARG A 138 1.37 -8.66 -10.08
CA ARG A 138 0.65 -8.96 -8.85
C ARG A 138 0.23 -7.70 -8.09
N ILE A 139 -0.81 -7.85 -7.30
CA ILE A 139 -1.21 -6.88 -6.27
C ILE A 139 -1.02 -7.51 -4.89
N GLU A 140 -0.62 -6.72 -3.93
CA GLU A 140 -0.57 -7.10 -2.53
C GLU A 140 -1.25 -6.06 -1.66
N ILE A 141 -2.10 -6.52 -0.74
CA ILE A 141 -2.69 -5.68 0.29
C ILE A 141 -1.94 -5.93 1.59
N VAL A 142 -1.38 -4.88 2.16
CA VAL A 142 -0.78 -4.90 3.50
C VAL A 142 -1.83 -4.37 4.47
N ALA A 143 -2.59 -5.29 5.07
CA ALA A 143 -3.69 -4.96 5.95
C ALA A 143 -3.32 -5.13 7.42
N ARG A 144 -3.92 -4.30 8.28
CA ARG A 144 -3.77 -4.45 9.71
C ARG A 144 -4.63 -5.62 10.21
N LEU A 145 -4.02 -6.55 10.97
CA LEU A 145 -4.75 -7.58 11.70
C LEU A 145 -5.49 -6.96 12.88
N LYS A 146 -6.77 -7.29 12.99
CA LYS A 146 -7.63 -6.96 14.13
C LYS A 146 -8.10 -8.23 14.82
N SER A 147 -8.48 -8.09 16.09
CA SER A 147 -9.21 -9.13 16.83
C SER A 147 -10.67 -9.24 16.40
N GLU A 148 -11.23 -8.20 15.80
CA GLU A 148 -12.58 -8.17 15.26
C GLU A 148 -12.59 -8.52 13.77
N ALA A 149 -13.73 -8.99 13.27
CA ALA A 149 -13.90 -9.27 11.85
C ALA A 149 -13.62 -8.00 11.02
N PRO A 150 -12.88 -8.10 9.91
CA PRO A 150 -12.58 -6.94 9.06
C PRO A 150 -13.87 -6.35 8.50
N ALA A 151 -13.85 -5.03 8.26
CA ALA A 151 -15.00 -4.30 7.69
C ALA A 151 -15.33 -4.75 6.26
N TYR A 152 -14.41 -5.45 5.60
CA TYR A 152 -14.57 -5.99 4.24
C TYR A 152 -13.74 -7.28 4.11
N ASP A 153 -14.03 -8.09 3.08
CA ASP A 153 -13.22 -9.26 2.73
C ASP A 153 -12.28 -8.93 1.57
N PRO A 154 -10.98 -8.69 1.85
CA PRO A 154 -10.03 -8.31 0.81
C PRO A 154 -9.86 -9.36 -0.29
N LEU A 155 -9.94 -10.65 0.04
CA LEU A 155 -9.79 -11.74 -0.96
C LEU A 155 -10.96 -11.77 -1.91
N SER A 156 -12.19 -11.64 -1.39
CA SER A 156 -13.38 -11.55 -2.23
C SER A 156 -13.34 -10.31 -3.12
N GLU A 157 -12.93 -9.16 -2.61
CA GLU A 157 -12.84 -7.93 -3.41
C GLU A 157 -11.75 -8.01 -4.49
N LEU A 158 -10.58 -8.58 -4.20
CA LEU A 158 -9.53 -8.84 -5.21
C LEU A 158 -10.04 -9.77 -6.32
N SER A 159 -10.74 -10.86 -5.92
CA SER A 159 -11.31 -11.80 -6.87
C SER A 159 -12.38 -11.15 -7.75
N ALA A 160 -13.27 -10.34 -7.16
CA ALA A 160 -14.30 -9.59 -7.88
C ALA A 160 -13.72 -8.55 -8.85
N ALA A 161 -12.57 -7.96 -8.51
CA ALA A 161 -11.85 -7.05 -9.40
C ALA A 161 -11.16 -7.75 -10.58
N GLY A 162 -10.98 -9.08 -10.53
CA GLY A 162 -10.42 -9.89 -11.62
C GLY A 162 -9.03 -10.47 -11.34
N PHE A 163 -8.47 -10.29 -10.15
CA PHE A 163 -7.22 -10.95 -9.78
C PHE A 163 -7.45 -12.43 -9.48
N LYS A 164 -6.63 -13.33 -10.04
CA LYS A 164 -6.70 -14.80 -9.84
C LYS A 164 -5.32 -15.45 -10.04
N PRO A 165 -4.87 -16.34 -9.14
CA PRO A 165 -5.48 -16.66 -7.84
C PRO A 165 -5.32 -15.51 -6.82
N VAL A 166 -6.13 -15.58 -5.76
CA VAL A 166 -6.00 -14.72 -4.58
C VAL A 166 -5.71 -15.58 -3.36
N ARG A 167 -4.84 -15.10 -2.45
CA ARG A 167 -4.46 -15.87 -1.25
C ARG A 167 -3.90 -14.98 -0.14
N VAL A 168 -3.93 -15.49 1.08
CA VAL A 168 -3.12 -14.94 2.17
C VAL A 168 -1.71 -15.49 2.03
N LEU A 169 -0.72 -14.60 1.92
CA LEU A 169 0.69 -14.99 1.88
C LEU A 169 1.24 -15.24 3.28
N ALA A 170 0.92 -14.34 4.21
CA ALA A 170 1.45 -14.40 5.56
C ALA A 170 0.62 -13.55 6.52
N GLU A 171 0.71 -13.92 7.79
CA GLU A 171 0.28 -13.10 8.92
C GLU A 171 1.46 -12.98 9.87
N ARG A 172 1.84 -11.73 10.20
CA ARG A 172 2.95 -11.50 11.11
C ARG A 172 2.75 -10.24 11.92
N ASP A 173 3.01 -10.32 13.20
CA ASP A 173 2.84 -9.26 14.16
C ASP A 173 1.41 -8.71 14.12
N ARG A 174 1.23 -7.53 13.55
CA ARG A 174 -0.08 -6.90 13.41
C ARG A 174 -0.53 -6.74 11.97
N PHE A 175 0.11 -7.44 11.02
CA PHE A 175 -0.17 -7.30 9.61
C PHE A 175 -0.51 -8.64 8.95
N ARG A 176 -1.40 -8.55 7.97
CA ARG A 176 -1.74 -9.61 7.02
C ARG A 176 -1.33 -9.16 5.63
N PHE A 177 -0.69 -10.05 4.90
CA PHE A 177 -0.24 -9.86 3.53
C PHE A 177 -1.10 -10.74 2.62
N LEU A 178 -1.83 -10.09 1.71
CA LEU A 178 -2.77 -10.76 0.81
C LEU A 178 -2.36 -10.47 -0.64
N GLU A 179 -2.28 -11.51 -1.46
CA GLU A 179 -1.86 -11.43 -2.84
C GLU A 179 -2.98 -11.76 -3.81
N GLY A 180 -3.00 -11.03 -4.94
CA GLY A 180 -3.76 -11.39 -6.13
C GLY A 180 -2.88 -11.29 -7.37
N LEU A 181 -3.04 -12.21 -8.33
CA LEU A 181 -2.28 -12.20 -9.57
C LEU A 181 -3.14 -11.70 -10.73
N ARG A 182 -2.54 -10.89 -11.63
CA ARG A 182 -3.13 -10.64 -12.95
C ARG A 182 -2.73 -11.79 -13.88
N ALA A 183 -3.69 -12.38 -14.59
CA ALA A 183 -3.41 -13.41 -15.58
C ALA A 183 -2.32 -12.97 -16.59
N ALA A 184 -1.51 -13.89 -17.06
CA ALA A 184 -0.40 -13.62 -17.97
C ALA A 184 -0.84 -13.35 -19.42
N SER A 185 -2.08 -13.66 -19.74
CA SER A 185 -2.70 -13.48 -21.07
C SER A 185 -4.16 -13.23 -20.91
#